data_658f6348e92506f4ddb0324806e2e340
#
_entry.id   658f6348e92506f4ddb0324806e2e340
#
_cell.length_a   1.000
_cell.length_b   1.000
_cell.length_c   1.000
_cell.angle_alpha   90.00
_cell.angle_beta   90.00
_cell.angle_gamma   90.00
#
_symmetry.space_group_name_H-M   'P 1'
#
loop_
_entity.id
_entity.type
_entity.pdbx_description
1 polymer ?
#
loop_
_entity_poly.entity_id
_entity_poly.type
_entity_poly.pdbx_seq_one_letter_code
_entity_poly.pdbx_strand_id
1 'polypeptide(L)'
;MKKHSVWVLEYSRSPVHPVSGVFYGAHNQGTMNLPFSYVLIKIGDAVVLVDAGHDAGDFGGRIADSIGVTGWTHPSVVLAECGVSPEDVTHVILTHAHFDHAGGLKYFPNAQIYMQRKELESWMWILSKGPRFRSLQAGLNPADVLYLTQANTEGRLTLVDGVYSDVVPGVHLRPAFDTHTAGSQYVVVETAPGSRLVLSGDVIYTYRNLVGDDLDHRQFIPPGLANGSQTRLIETAEEMMSIVDDDYRHVIPMHEEKLHEYYPSKLTAGGLRIVEIALAAEDESRV
;
A
#
# COMPACT_ATOMS: atom_id res chain seq x y z
N MET A 1 -8.67 24.76 -4.54
CA MET A 1 -7.61 24.62 -3.52
C MET A 1 -7.51 23.14 -3.20
N LYS A 2 -6.32 22.60 -2.95
CA LYS A 2 -6.14 21.21 -2.50
C LYS A 2 -6.81 21.07 -1.14
N LYS A 3 -7.56 19.97 -0.97
CA LYS A 3 -8.31 19.68 0.26
C LYS A 3 -7.67 18.56 1.08
N HIS A 4 -6.73 17.84 0.49
CA HIS A 4 -6.06 16.70 1.10
C HIS A 4 -4.57 16.94 1.15
N SER A 5 -3.95 16.64 2.27
CA SER A 5 -2.52 16.47 2.38
C SER A 5 -2.21 14.97 2.31
N VAL A 6 -1.22 14.60 1.51
CA VAL A 6 -0.88 13.20 1.24
C VAL A 6 0.63 13.03 1.35
N TRP A 7 1.09 12.12 2.21
CA TRP A 7 2.49 11.77 2.38
C TRP A 7 2.69 10.26 2.24
N VAL A 8 3.76 9.87 1.56
CA VAL A 8 4.28 8.51 1.59
C VAL A 8 5.35 8.44 2.66
N LEU A 9 5.17 7.53 3.61
CA LEU A 9 5.99 7.39 4.79
C LEU A 9 6.69 6.03 4.76
N GLU A 10 7.98 6.03 4.46
CA GLU A 10 8.79 4.83 4.54
C GLU A 10 9.00 4.44 6.00
N TYR A 11 8.79 3.16 6.33
CA TYR A 11 8.97 2.64 7.68
C TYR A 11 10.01 1.51 7.77
N SER A 12 10.39 0.94 6.64
CA SER A 12 11.48 -0.07 6.51
C SER A 12 11.90 -0.20 5.05
N ARG A 13 12.94 -0.98 4.76
CA ARG A 13 13.39 -1.29 3.40
C ARG A 13 14.09 -2.64 3.30
N SER A 14 14.03 -3.26 2.13
CA SER A 14 14.90 -4.38 1.77
C SER A 14 15.93 -3.91 0.75
N PRO A 15 17.22 -3.75 1.12
CA PRO A 15 18.25 -3.36 0.16
C PRO A 15 18.64 -4.47 -0.83
N VAL A 16 18.14 -5.67 -0.61
CA VAL A 16 18.48 -6.90 -1.36
C VAL A 16 17.25 -7.66 -1.85
N HIS A 17 16.14 -6.95 -2.06
CA HIS A 17 14.91 -7.60 -2.53
C HIS A 17 15.10 -8.21 -3.93
N PRO A 18 14.68 -9.47 -4.17
CA PRO A 18 14.80 -10.08 -5.49
C PRO A 18 14.04 -9.31 -6.57
N VAL A 19 14.71 -8.91 -7.64
CA VAL A 19 14.09 -8.18 -8.77
C VAL A 19 12.91 -8.96 -9.36
N SER A 20 12.99 -10.30 -9.37
CA SER A 20 11.91 -11.17 -9.85
C SER A 20 10.63 -11.13 -9.02
N GLY A 21 10.66 -10.63 -7.79
CA GLY A 21 9.45 -10.37 -7.00
C GLY A 21 8.69 -9.12 -7.45
N VAL A 22 9.43 -8.14 -7.95
CA VAL A 22 8.88 -6.84 -8.39
C VAL A 22 8.48 -6.82 -9.87
N PHE A 23 9.22 -7.55 -10.72
CA PHE A 23 8.97 -7.59 -12.17
C PHE A 23 8.82 -9.03 -12.66
N TYR A 24 7.68 -9.30 -13.29
CA TYR A 24 7.44 -10.60 -13.90
C TYR A 24 8.47 -10.88 -15.01
N GLY A 25 8.99 -12.11 -15.01
CA GLY A 25 9.98 -12.52 -16.01
C GLY A 25 11.42 -12.07 -15.73
N ALA A 26 11.65 -11.25 -14.71
CA ALA A 26 12.98 -10.74 -14.36
C ALA A 26 13.83 -11.73 -13.53
N HIS A 27 13.80 -13.02 -13.91
CA HIS A 27 14.60 -14.05 -13.24
C HIS A 27 16.09 -13.81 -13.46
N ASN A 28 16.90 -14.05 -12.42
CA ASN A 28 18.35 -13.89 -12.45
C ASN A 28 18.86 -12.45 -12.71
N GLN A 29 18.02 -11.42 -12.47
CA GLN A 29 18.44 -10.02 -12.59
C GLN A 29 18.97 -9.44 -11.26
N GLY A 30 19.26 -10.28 -10.27
CA GLY A 30 19.84 -9.87 -8.99
C GLY A 30 18.80 -9.31 -8.02
N THR A 31 19.24 -8.30 -7.28
CA THR A 31 18.46 -7.66 -6.22
C THR A 31 18.37 -6.15 -6.43
N MET A 32 17.39 -5.53 -5.77
CA MET A 32 17.18 -4.08 -5.76
C MET A 32 16.84 -3.59 -4.36
N ASN A 33 16.97 -2.30 -4.13
CA ASN A 33 16.42 -1.67 -2.93
C ASN A 33 14.91 -1.53 -3.10
N LEU A 34 14.15 -1.99 -2.11
CA LEU A 34 12.70 -1.91 -2.08
C LEU A 34 12.27 -1.26 -0.76
N PRO A 35 11.76 -0.01 -0.77
CA PRO A 35 11.18 0.61 0.41
C PRO A 35 9.83 -0.05 0.75
N PHE A 36 9.48 -0.03 2.03
CA PHE A 36 8.18 -0.41 2.55
C PHE A 36 7.56 0.82 3.19
N SER A 37 6.40 1.21 2.68
CA SER A 37 5.76 2.47 3.04
C SER A 37 4.27 2.27 3.30
N TYR A 38 3.68 3.22 4.01
CA TYR A 38 2.24 3.45 4.02
C TYR A 38 1.95 4.90 3.64
N VAL A 39 0.71 5.21 3.26
CA VAL A 39 0.32 6.56 2.85
C VAL A 39 -0.57 7.18 3.90
N LEU A 40 -0.17 8.36 4.39
CA LEU A 40 -0.95 9.18 5.28
C LEU A 40 -1.73 10.22 4.48
N ILE A 41 -3.04 10.33 4.72
CA ILE A 41 -3.92 11.35 4.14
C ILE A 41 -4.58 12.12 5.29
N LYS A 42 -4.51 13.45 5.23
CA LYS A 42 -5.25 14.33 6.15
C LYS A 42 -6.30 15.14 5.39
N ILE A 43 -7.50 15.19 5.94
CA ILE A 43 -8.61 16.02 5.46
C ILE A 43 -9.47 16.46 6.64
N GLY A 44 -9.46 17.75 6.96
CA GLY A 44 -10.13 18.26 8.16
C GLY A 44 -9.67 17.48 9.40
N ASP A 45 -10.63 16.94 10.15
CA ASP A 45 -10.35 16.15 11.36
C ASP A 45 -10.05 14.65 11.04
N ALA A 46 -10.20 14.21 9.80
CA ALA A 46 -9.94 12.83 9.44
C ALA A 46 -8.44 12.61 9.15
N VAL A 47 -7.91 11.57 9.77
CA VAL A 47 -6.55 11.05 9.56
C VAL A 47 -6.70 9.63 9.02
N VAL A 48 -6.37 9.45 7.75
CA VAL A 48 -6.52 8.19 7.02
C VAL A 48 -5.15 7.60 6.74
N LEU A 49 -4.96 6.34 7.05
CA LEU A 49 -3.77 5.60 6.68
C LEU A 49 -4.15 4.57 5.60
N VAL A 50 -3.44 4.57 4.48
CA VAL A 50 -3.54 3.50 3.47
C VAL A 50 -2.41 2.54 3.71
N ASP A 51 -2.79 1.31 4.06
CA ASP A 51 -1.99 0.25 4.65
C ASP A 51 -1.40 0.58 6.04
N ALA A 52 -1.00 -0.43 6.78
CA ALA A 52 -0.61 -0.32 8.18
C ALA A 52 0.84 -0.74 8.47
N GLY A 53 1.56 -1.22 7.46
CA GLY A 53 2.91 -1.75 7.63
C GLY A 53 2.90 -3.15 8.28
N HIS A 54 4.08 -3.58 8.76
CA HIS A 54 4.24 -4.85 9.48
C HIS A 54 4.69 -4.64 10.93
N ASP A 55 4.58 -5.70 11.72
CA ASP A 55 5.17 -5.79 13.05
C ASP A 55 6.47 -6.59 13.00
N ALA A 56 7.57 -6.00 13.51
CA ALA A 56 8.86 -6.68 13.59
C ALA A 56 8.88 -7.81 14.64
N GLY A 57 7.95 -7.83 15.60
CA GLY A 57 7.95 -8.75 16.74
C GLY A 57 7.17 -10.07 16.52
N ASP A 58 6.54 -10.25 15.36
CA ASP A 58 5.66 -11.40 15.10
C ASP A 58 6.10 -12.26 13.90
N PHE A 59 5.17 -13.04 13.33
CA PHE A 59 5.46 -13.85 12.15
C PHE A 59 5.69 -12.98 10.90
N GLY A 60 5.04 -11.82 10.80
CA GLY A 60 5.28 -10.83 9.74
C GLY A 60 6.73 -10.33 9.76
N GLY A 61 7.29 -10.06 10.97
CA GLY A 61 8.70 -9.73 11.13
C GLY A 61 9.64 -10.83 10.60
N ARG A 62 9.31 -12.11 10.84
CA ARG A 62 10.10 -13.22 10.28
C ARG A 62 10.01 -13.33 8.76
N ILE A 63 8.86 -12.99 8.16
CA ILE A 63 8.72 -12.88 6.70
C ILE A 63 9.64 -11.76 6.21
N ALA A 64 9.56 -10.59 6.84
CA ALA A 64 10.40 -9.42 6.54
C ALA A 64 11.90 -9.77 6.57
N ASP A 65 12.36 -10.41 7.64
CA ASP A 65 13.75 -10.88 7.78
C ASP A 65 14.17 -11.81 6.63
N SER A 66 13.27 -12.71 6.21
CA SER A 66 13.56 -13.70 5.15
C SER A 66 13.78 -13.07 3.77
N ILE A 67 13.27 -11.87 3.54
CA ILE A 67 13.44 -11.09 2.31
C ILE A 67 14.39 -9.89 2.50
N GLY A 68 15.15 -9.89 3.60
CA GLY A 68 16.20 -8.92 3.86
C GLY A 68 15.70 -7.53 4.25
N VAL A 69 14.51 -7.40 4.82
CA VAL A 69 14.00 -6.12 5.34
C VAL A 69 14.80 -5.67 6.55
N THR A 70 15.15 -4.41 6.57
CA THR A 70 15.94 -3.75 7.63
C THR A 70 15.37 -2.38 7.96
N GLY A 71 15.83 -1.77 9.05
CA GLY A 71 15.48 -0.39 9.39
C GLY A 71 14.03 -0.20 9.83
N TRP A 72 13.34 -1.27 10.25
CA TRP A 72 11.98 -1.15 10.73
C TRP A 72 11.86 -0.10 11.85
N THR A 73 10.92 0.80 11.67
CA THR A 73 10.67 1.90 12.60
C THR A 73 9.21 1.88 13.03
N HIS A 74 9.01 1.99 14.34
CA HIS A 74 7.68 1.94 14.95
C HIS A 74 6.77 3.05 14.40
N PRO A 75 5.47 2.79 14.12
CA PRO A 75 4.55 3.79 13.57
C PRO A 75 4.48 5.10 14.34
N SER A 76 4.60 5.08 15.68
CA SER A 76 4.61 6.32 16.47
C SER A 76 5.79 7.25 16.14
N VAL A 77 6.92 6.71 15.71
CA VAL A 77 8.09 7.50 15.31
C VAL A 77 7.90 8.03 13.88
N VAL A 78 7.44 7.17 12.97
CA VAL A 78 7.25 7.54 11.57
C VAL A 78 6.14 8.58 11.40
N LEU A 79 4.97 8.37 12.04
CA LEU A 79 3.84 9.29 11.96
C LEU A 79 4.13 10.63 12.64
N ALA A 80 4.97 10.65 13.69
CA ALA A 80 5.39 11.88 14.35
C ALA A 80 6.12 12.86 13.39
N GLU A 81 6.75 12.38 12.32
CA GLU A 81 7.34 13.21 11.27
C GLU A 81 6.30 14.11 10.57
N CYS A 82 5.03 13.67 10.56
CA CYS A 82 3.89 14.44 10.04
C CYS A 82 3.01 15.03 11.15
N GLY A 83 3.48 15.01 12.41
CA GLY A 83 2.74 15.54 13.56
C GLY A 83 1.48 14.75 13.90
N VAL A 84 1.50 13.43 13.68
CA VAL A 84 0.38 12.50 13.92
C VAL A 84 0.85 11.41 14.88
N SER A 85 0.01 10.99 15.81
CA SER A 85 0.21 9.77 16.62
C SER A 85 -0.64 8.62 16.06
N PRO A 86 -0.32 7.36 16.37
CA PRO A 86 -1.15 6.23 15.98
C PRO A 86 -2.61 6.32 16.48
N GLU A 87 -2.82 6.93 17.62
CA GLU A 87 -4.14 7.14 18.25
C GLU A 87 -4.99 8.17 17.50
N ASP A 88 -4.37 9.07 16.70
CA ASP A 88 -5.05 10.05 15.89
C ASP A 88 -5.61 9.45 14.59
N VAL A 89 -5.14 8.27 14.19
CA VAL A 89 -5.59 7.60 12.96
C VAL A 89 -7.05 7.18 13.13
N THR A 90 -7.92 7.79 12.33
CA THR A 90 -9.38 7.56 12.37
C THR A 90 -9.81 6.44 11.41
N HIS A 91 -9.09 6.24 10.32
CA HIS A 91 -9.40 5.26 9.29
C HIS A 91 -8.12 4.56 8.82
N VAL A 92 -8.18 3.25 8.65
CA VAL A 92 -7.17 2.47 7.92
C VAL A 92 -7.83 1.81 6.72
N ILE A 93 -7.30 2.06 5.54
CA ILE A 93 -7.72 1.41 4.29
C ILE A 93 -6.65 0.38 3.93
N LEU A 94 -6.98 -0.89 3.94
CA LEU A 94 -6.07 -1.94 3.48
C LEU A 94 -6.23 -2.15 1.98
N THR A 95 -5.14 -2.05 1.24
CA THR A 95 -5.11 -2.40 -0.18
C THR A 95 -5.26 -3.91 -0.37
N HIS A 96 -4.66 -4.69 0.52
CA HIS A 96 -4.76 -6.14 0.64
C HIS A 96 -4.21 -6.59 2.00
N ALA A 97 -4.19 -7.89 2.29
CA ALA A 97 -3.84 -8.40 3.62
C ALA A 97 -2.48 -9.13 3.68
N HIS A 98 -1.49 -8.75 2.87
CA HIS A 98 -0.13 -9.21 3.12
C HIS A 98 0.45 -8.58 4.39
N PHE A 99 1.48 -9.23 4.94
CA PHE A 99 2.06 -8.90 6.25
C PHE A 99 2.52 -7.45 6.36
N ASP A 100 3.04 -6.89 5.29
CA ASP A 100 3.60 -5.53 5.19
C ASP A 100 2.54 -4.45 4.95
N HIS A 101 1.29 -4.84 4.76
CA HIS A 101 0.13 -3.96 4.62
C HIS A 101 -0.83 -4.07 5.82
N ALA A 102 -1.03 -5.27 6.37
CA ALA A 102 -2.00 -5.51 7.45
C ALA A 102 -1.36 -5.74 8.83
N GLY A 103 -0.07 -6.07 8.91
CA GLY A 103 0.57 -6.53 10.16
C GLY A 103 0.66 -5.47 11.27
N GLY A 104 0.63 -4.19 10.91
CA GLY A 104 0.67 -3.07 11.86
C GLY A 104 -0.68 -2.61 12.39
N LEU A 105 -1.81 -3.23 12.01
CA LEU A 105 -3.17 -2.79 12.39
C LEU A 105 -3.36 -2.60 13.90
N LYS A 106 -2.73 -3.41 14.72
CA LYS A 106 -2.82 -3.33 16.18
C LYS A 106 -2.31 -2.02 16.78
N TYR A 107 -1.49 -1.28 16.03
CA TYR A 107 -0.98 0.02 16.47
C TYR A 107 -1.99 1.15 16.31
N PHE A 108 -3.13 0.93 15.61
CA PHE A 108 -4.16 1.92 15.30
C PHE A 108 -5.50 1.57 15.99
N PRO A 109 -5.58 1.69 17.34
CA PRO A 109 -6.69 1.17 18.12
C PRO A 109 -8.02 1.90 17.83
N ASN A 110 -7.97 3.17 17.39
CA ASN A 110 -9.15 3.99 17.17
C ASN A 110 -9.65 3.95 15.72
N ALA A 111 -8.92 3.28 14.82
CA ALA A 111 -9.22 3.31 13.41
C ALA A 111 -10.40 2.39 13.04
N GLN A 112 -11.30 2.90 12.19
CA GLN A 112 -12.19 2.07 11.40
C GLN A 112 -11.42 1.52 10.21
N ILE A 113 -11.45 0.20 10.02
CA ILE A 113 -10.70 -0.49 8.97
C ILE A 113 -11.62 -0.75 7.77
N TYR A 114 -11.09 -0.57 6.56
CA TYR A 114 -11.78 -0.83 5.29
C TYR A 114 -10.99 -1.79 4.43
N MET A 115 -11.61 -2.85 3.96
CA MET A 115 -11.03 -3.77 2.99
C MET A 115 -12.12 -4.44 2.15
N GLN A 116 -11.75 -5.03 1.02
CA GLN A 116 -12.69 -5.80 0.22
C GLN A 116 -13.09 -7.10 0.96
N ARG A 117 -14.39 -7.42 0.95
CA ARG A 117 -14.94 -8.67 1.49
C ARG A 117 -14.24 -9.89 0.90
N LYS A 118 -14.01 -9.87 -0.41
CA LYS A 118 -13.35 -10.95 -1.16
C LYS A 118 -11.93 -11.23 -0.64
N GLU A 119 -11.23 -10.23 -0.12
CA GLU A 119 -9.88 -10.39 0.44
C GLU A 119 -9.91 -11.27 1.69
N LEU A 120 -10.75 -10.93 2.67
CA LEU A 120 -10.88 -11.72 3.90
C LEU A 120 -11.40 -13.13 3.62
N GLU A 121 -12.45 -13.28 2.80
CA GLU A 121 -13.02 -14.57 2.42
C GLU A 121 -11.97 -15.48 1.76
N SER A 122 -11.17 -14.92 0.85
CA SER A 122 -10.15 -15.68 0.13
C SER A 122 -9.04 -16.18 1.05
N TRP A 123 -8.57 -15.35 1.99
CA TRP A 123 -7.54 -15.77 2.95
C TRP A 123 -8.08 -16.83 3.92
N MET A 124 -9.30 -16.68 4.41
CA MET A 124 -9.95 -17.72 5.22
C MET A 124 -10.03 -19.05 4.46
N TRP A 125 -10.37 -19.01 3.17
CA TRP A 125 -10.39 -20.18 2.30
C TRP A 125 -9.00 -20.78 2.09
N ILE A 126 -8.00 -19.97 1.79
CA ILE A 126 -6.61 -20.40 1.56
C ILE A 126 -6.02 -21.03 2.83
N LEU A 127 -6.25 -20.45 3.99
CA LEU A 127 -5.79 -20.99 5.29
C LEU A 127 -6.41 -22.36 5.61
N SER A 128 -7.62 -22.63 5.16
CA SER A 128 -8.28 -23.93 5.35
C SER A 128 -7.67 -25.06 4.52
N LYS A 129 -6.82 -24.74 3.51
CA LYS A 129 -6.21 -25.74 2.63
C LYS A 129 -5.02 -26.44 3.30
N GLY A 130 -4.84 -27.69 2.94
CA GLY A 130 -3.73 -28.50 3.47
C GLY A 130 -2.34 -28.02 3.00
N PRO A 131 -1.27 -28.64 3.54
CA PRO A 131 0.12 -28.18 3.34
C PRO A 131 0.59 -28.06 1.88
N ARG A 132 -0.04 -28.77 0.95
CA ARG A 132 0.28 -28.71 -0.49
C ARG A 132 -0.03 -27.35 -1.11
N PHE A 133 -0.84 -26.52 -0.44
CA PHE A 133 -1.29 -25.22 -0.93
C PHE A 133 -0.56 -24.04 -0.25
N ARG A 134 0.50 -24.30 0.52
CA ARG A 134 1.21 -23.25 1.28
C ARG A 134 1.79 -22.15 0.41
N SER A 135 2.12 -22.41 -0.86
CA SER A 135 2.58 -21.39 -1.78
C SER A 135 1.55 -20.27 -2.00
N LEU A 136 0.26 -20.57 -1.85
CA LEU A 136 -0.80 -19.57 -1.92
C LEU A 136 -0.84 -18.65 -0.68
N GLN A 137 -0.11 -18.99 0.39
CA GLN A 137 -0.02 -18.21 1.63
C GLN A 137 1.24 -17.33 1.66
N ALA A 138 1.96 -17.22 0.54
CA ALA A 138 3.13 -16.34 0.45
C ALA A 138 2.73 -14.89 0.79
N GLY A 139 3.53 -14.23 1.63
CA GLY A 139 3.25 -12.89 2.10
C GLY A 139 2.18 -12.78 3.20
N LEU A 140 1.46 -13.83 3.54
CA LEU A 140 0.43 -13.79 4.56
C LEU A 140 0.98 -14.06 5.96
N ASN A 141 0.66 -13.21 6.93
CA ASN A 141 0.72 -13.54 8.34
C ASN A 141 -0.67 -13.99 8.82
N PRO A 142 -0.86 -15.27 9.19
CA PRO A 142 -2.17 -15.76 9.65
C PRO A 142 -2.74 -15.00 10.86
N ALA A 143 -1.89 -14.40 11.69
CA ALA A 143 -2.33 -13.59 12.84
C ALA A 143 -3.09 -12.33 12.40
N ASP A 144 -2.77 -11.78 11.23
CA ASP A 144 -3.44 -10.58 10.71
C ASP A 144 -4.87 -10.90 10.29
N VAL A 145 -5.12 -12.10 9.74
CA VAL A 145 -6.47 -12.59 9.41
C VAL A 145 -7.30 -12.79 10.68
N LEU A 146 -6.68 -13.29 11.76
CA LEU A 146 -7.35 -13.42 13.05
C LEU A 146 -7.69 -12.05 13.63
N TYR A 147 -6.78 -11.09 13.56
CA TYR A 147 -7.01 -9.70 13.99
C TYR A 147 -8.17 -9.06 13.21
N LEU A 148 -8.16 -9.18 11.88
CA LEU A 148 -9.24 -8.67 11.02
C LEU A 148 -10.58 -9.31 11.35
N THR A 149 -10.60 -10.62 11.61
CA THR A 149 -11.82 -11.33 12.05
C THR A 149 -12.32 -10.79 13.39
N GLN A 150 -11.43 -10.57 14.36
CA GLN A 150 -11.78 -9.95 15.63
C GLN A 150 -12.31 -8.53 15.45
N ALA A 151 -11.59 -7.68 14.69
CA ALA A 151 -12.02 -6.31 14.37
C ALA A 151 -13.41 -6.27 13.72
N ASN A 152 -13.73 -7.26 12.87
CA ASN A 152 -15.07 -7.40 12.29
C ASN A 152 -16.13 -7.68 13.36
N THR A 153 -15.87 -8.55 14.33
CA THR A 153 -16.81 -8.83 15.41
C THR A 153 -17.00 -7.65 16.37
N GLU A 154 -16.01 -6.77 16.46
CA GLU A 154 -16.04 -5.53 17.25
C GLU A 154 -16.68 -4.35 16.49
N GLY A 155 -17.08 -4.54 15.23
CA GLY A 155 -17.65 -3.48 14.39
C GLY A 155 -16.61 -2.46 13.87
N ARG A 156 -15.31 -2.75 14.01
CA ARG A 156 -14.22 -1.89 13.54
C ARG A 156 -13.73 -2.22 12.12
N LEU A 157 -14.30 -3.24 11.47
CA LEU A 157 -13.99 -3.59 10.08
C LEU A 157 -15.22 -3.41 9.20
N THR A 158 -15.08 -2.59 8.16
CA THR A 158 -16.05 -2.46 7.07
C THR A 158 -15.60 -3.32 5.89
N LEU A 159 -16.36 -4.37 5.61
CA LEU A 159 -16.15 -5.21 4.44
C LEU A 159 -16.85 -4.58 3.23
N VAL A 160 -16.07 -4.09 2.29
CA VAL A 160 -16.54 -3.46 1.05
C VAL A 160 -16.75 -4.52 -0.02
N ASP A 161 -17.76 -4.37 -0.86
CA ASP A 161 -18.04 -5.26 -1.99
C ASP A 161 -18.03 -4.45 -3.30
N GLY A 162 -16.86 -4.35 -3.90
CA GLY A 162 -16.64 -3.57 -5.13
C GLY A 162 -16.26 -2.11 -4.87
N VAL A 163 -16.86 -1.19 -5.63
CA VAL A 163 -16.59 0.24 -5.52
C VAL A 163 -17.22 0.82 -4.25
N TYR A 164 -16.44 1.62 -3.51
CA TYR A 164 -16.95 2.36 -2.36
C TYR A 164 -16.47 3.83 -2.44
N SER A 165 -17.41 4.73 -2.49
CA SER A 165 -17.12 6.16 -2.64
C SER A 165 -17.16 6.86 -1.29
N ASP A 166 -16.27 7.83 -1.12
CA ASP A 166 -16.22 8.71 0.05
C ASP A 166 -16.09 7.95 1.39
N VAL A 167 -15.04 7.14 1.54
CA VAL A 167 -14.61 6.67 2.88
C VAL A 167 -14.50 7.86 3.82
N VAL A 168 -13.81 8.89 3.35
CA VAL A 168 -13.90 10.29 3.76
C VAL A 168 -14.07 11.10 2.48
N PRO A 169 -14.56 12.36 2.52
CA PRO A 169 -14.82 13.13 1.31
C PRO A 169 -13.63 13.16 0.33
N GLY A 170 -13.83 12.65 -0.90
CA GLY A 170 -12.82 12.59 -1.95
C GLY A 170 -11.82 11.44 -1.84
N VAL A 171 -12.05 10.45 -0.98
CA VAL A 171 -11.24 9.22 -0.90
C VAL A 171 -12.13 8.01 -1.25
N HIS A 172 -11.80 7.34 -2.34
CA HIS A 172 -12.64 6.30 -2.94
C HIS A 172 -11.87 4.99 -3.08
N LEU A 173 -12.54 3.87 -2.85
CA LEU A 173 -12.00 2.53 -3.02
C LEU A 173 -12.44 1.95 -4.37
N ARG A 174 -11.51 1.35 -5.09
CA ARG A 174 -11.73 0.66 -6.34
C ARG A 174 -11.21 -0.77 -6.24
N PRO A 175 -12.02 -1.76 -6.64
CA PRO A 175 -11.58 -3.14 -6.59
C PRO A 175 -10.51 -3.41 -7.66
N ALA A 176 -9.52 -4.21 -7.30
CA ALA A 176 -8.50 -4.77 -8.18
C ALA A 176 -8.50 -6.30 -8.02
N PHE A 177 -9.68 -6.89 -8.19
CA PHE A 177 -9.88 -8.32 -7.93
C PHE A 177 -9.03 -9.23 -8.82
N ASP A 178 -8.52 -10.30 -8.21
CA ASP A 178 -7.72 -11.33 -8.88
C ASP A 178 -6.45 -10.77 -9.54
N THR A 179 -5.87 -9.72 -8.94
CA THR A 179 -4.59 -9.12 -9.32
C THR A 179 -3.46 -9.64 -8.41
N HIS A 180 -2.88 -8.79 -7.56
CA HIS A 180 -1.84 -9.18 -6.61
C HIS A 180 -2.36 -10.21 -5.60
N THR A 181 -3.54 -9.97 -5.01
CA THR A 181 -4.33 -10.93 -4.25
C THR A 181 -5.74 -11.07 -4.83
N ALA A 182 -6.51 -11.99 -4.29
CA ALA A 182 -7.88 -12.22 -4.78
C ALA A 182 -8.80 -11.01 -4.58
N GLY A 183 -8.63 -10.29 -3.48
CA GLY A 183 -9.47 -9.16 -3.10
C GLY A 183 -8.73 -7.84 -3.02
N SER A 184 -7.62 -7.66 -3.74
CA SER A 184 -6.90 -6.39 -3.80
C SER A 184 -7.80 -5.23 -4.19
N GLN A 185 -7.47 -4.04 -3.69
CA GLN A 185 -8.08 -2.77 -4.06
C GLN A 185 -7.03 -1.68 -4.14
N TYR A 186 -7.35 -0.60 -4.83
CA TYR A 186 -6.57 0.64 -4.85
C TYR A 186 -7.42 1.83 -4.39
N VAL A 187 -6.77 2.92 -4.05
CA VAL A 187 -7.42 4.11 -3.52
C VAL A 187 -7.29 5.27 -4.50
N VAL A 188 -8.39 5.95 -4.80
CA VAL A 188 -8.39 7.20 -5.58
C VAL A 188 -8.60 8.35 -4.63
N VAL A 189 -7.72 9.36 -4.69
CA VAL A 189 -7.78 10.57 -3.86
C VAL A 189 -7.97 11.78 -4.74
N GLU A 190 -9.05 12.54 -4.53
CA GLU A 190 -9.33 13.80 -5.22
C GLU A 190 -8.65 14.96 -4.48
N THR A 191 -7.42 15.29 -4.83
CA THR A 191 -6.63 16.33 -4.14
C THR A 191 -7.09 17.74 -4.43
N ALA A 192 -7.68 17.98 -5.61
CA ALA A 192 -8.29 19.25 -6.04
C ALA A 192 -9.33 18.96 -7.14
N PRO A 193 -10.21 19.92 -7.49
CA PRO A 193 -11.11 19.75 -8.62
C PRO A 193 -10.37 19.36 -9.91
N GLY A 194 -10.67 18.17 -10.44
CA GLY A 194 -10.02 17.60 -11.62
C GLY A 194 -8.61 17.04 -11.40
N SER A 195 -8.09 17.02 -10.18
CA SER A 195 -6.78 16.42 -9.87
C SER A 195 -6.97 15.17 -9.00
N ARG A 196 -6.47 14.05 -9.47
CA ARG A 196 -6.59 12.76 -8.79
C ARG A 196 -5.22 12.13 -8.60
N LEU A 197 -5.09 11.38 -7.50
CA LEU A 197 -4.01 10.44 -7.26
C LEU A 197 -4.59 9.05 -7.17
N VAL A 198 -3.83 8.06 -7.60
CA VAL A 198 -4.13 6.64 -7.39
C VAL A 198 -3.05 6.06 -6.48
N LEU A 199 -3.43 5.55 -5.32
CA LEU A 199 -2.55 4.80 -4.43
C LEU A 199 -2.73 3.33 -4.77
N SER A 200 -1.73 2.75 -5.43
CA SER A 200 -1.89 1.51 -6.19
C SER A 200 -1.88 0.23 -5.34
N GLY A 201 -1.42 0.31 -4.08
CA GLY A 201 -1.04 -0.92 -3.38
C GLY A 201 -0.02 -1.72 -4.21
N ASP A 202 -0.08 -3.03 -4.11
CA ASP A 202 0.83 -3.94 -4.81
C ASP A 202 0.37 -4.37 -6.20
N VAL A 203 -0.66 -3.73 -6.73
CA VAL A 203 -0.95 -3.85 -8.17
C VAL A 203 0.21 -3.25 -8.98
N ILE A 204 0.82 -2.19 -8.45
CA ILE A 204 2.01 -1.52 -8.99
C ILE A 204 3.01 -1.32 -7.85
N TYR A 205 4.19 -1.95 -7.95
CA TYR A 205 5.26 -1.80 -6.96
C TYR A 205 6.10 -0.55 -7.19
N THR A 206 6.40 -0.27 -8.46
CA THR A 206 7.28 0.83 -8.86
C THR A 206 6.81 1.45 -10.18
N TYR A 207 7.29 2.64 -10.51
CA TYR A 207 7.00 3.29 -11.80
C TYR A 207 7.42 2.43 -12.99
N ARG A 208 8.46 1.63 -12.87
CA ARG A 208 8.88 0.72 -13.94
C ARG A 208 7.80 -0.32 -14.30
N ASN A 209 6.92 -0.69 -13.36
CA ASN A 209 5.77 -1.54 -13.67
C ASN A 209 4.77 -0.85 -14.61
N LEU A 210 4.68 0.49 -14.59
CA LEU A 210 3.78 1.28 -15.44
C LEU A 210 4.38 1.67 -16.78
N VAL A 211 5.68 1.97 -16.81
CA VAL A 211 6.29 2.57 -18.00
C VAL A 211 7.34 1.69 -18.65
N GLY A 212 7.75 0.59 -18.02
CA GLY A 212 8.84 -0.25 -18.52
C GLY A 212 10.20 0.42 -18.40
N ASP A 213 11.12 0.04 -19.30
CA ASP A 213 12.49 0.54 -19.35
C ASP A 213 12.68 1.71 -20.33
N ASP A 214 11.67 2.00 -21.14
CA ASP A 214 11.71 3.02 -22.20
C ASP A 214 10.46 3.92 -22.11
N LEU A 215 10.66 5.18 -21.75
CA LEU A 215 9.57 6.15 -21.62
C LEU A 215 8.90 6.53 -22.94
N ASP A 216 9.62 6.38 -24.07
CA ASP A 216 9.09 6.65 -25.40
C ASP A 216 8.27 5.47 -25.95
N HIS A 217 8.53 4.26 -25.42
CA HIS A 217 7.83 3.02 -25.77
C HIS A 217 7.33 2.31 -24.51
N ARG A 218 6.44 2.98 -23.77
CA ARG A 218 5.93 2.49 -22.49
C ARG A 218 5.25 1.14 -22.62
N GLN A 219 5.51 0.27 -21.62
CA GLN A 219 4.83 -1.01 -21.51
C GLN A 219 4.59 -1.36 -20.05
N PHE A 220 3.45 -1.95 -19.74
CA PHE A 220 3.21 -2.49 -18.42
C PHE A 220 4.02 -3.75 -18.18
N ILE A 221 4.71 -3.79 -17.03
CA ILE A 221 5.40 -4.99 -16.55
C ILE A 221 4.70 -5.40 -15.25
N PRO A 222 3.91 -6.46 -15.22
CA PRO A 222 3.21 -6.84 -14.00
C PRO A 222 4.19 -7.25 -12.89
N PRO A 223 3.81 -7.10 -11.61
CA PRO A 223 4.58 -7.62 -10.48
C PRO A 223 4.87 -9.12 -10.62
N GLY A 224 6.06 -9.52 -10.15
CA GLY A 224 6.49 -10.93 -10.21
C GLY A 224 5.83 -11.80 -9.14
N LEU A 225 5.52 -11.22 -7.97
CA LEU A 225 4.78 -11.90 -6.90
C LEU A 225 3.30 -11.50 -6.99
N ALA A 226 2.46 -12.45 -7.36
CA ALA A 226 1.01 -12.28 -7.36
C ALA A 226 0.31 -13.65 -7.29
N ASN A 227 -0.81 -13.70 -6.57
CA ASN A 227 -1.66 -14.90 -6.49
C ASN A 227 -2.75 -14.91 -7.57
N GLY A 228 -2.94 -13.79 -8.25
CA GLY A 228 -3.97 -13.61 -9.27
C GLY A 228 -3.43 -13.70 -10.70
N SER A 229 -4.06 -12.96 -11.59
CA SER A 229 -3.81 -13.00 -13.03
C SER A 229 -2.95 -11.83 -13.48
N GLN A 230 -1.90 -12.11 -14.24
CA GLN A 230 -1.08 -11.07 -14.88
C GLN A 230 -1.88 -10.23 -15.88
N THR A 231 -2.83 -10.83 -16.59
CA THR A 231 -3.73 -10.09 -17.48
C THR A 231 -4.54 -9.08 -16.68
N ARG A 232 -5.09 -9.49 -15.52
CA ARG A 232 -5.84 -8.57 -14.64
C ARG A 232 -4.97 -7.45 -14.08
N LEU A 233 -3.70 -7.73 -13.73
CA LEU A 233 -2.74 -6.72 -13.30
C LEU A 233 -2.54 -5.64 -14.38
N ILE A 234 -2.33 -6.05 -15.64
CA ILE A 234 -2.12 -5.13 -16.78
C ILE A 234 -3.40 -4.31 -17.06
N GLU A 235 -4.57 -4.96 -17.09
CA GLU A 235 -5.86 -4.28 -17.28
C GLU A 235 -6.13 -3.26 -16.19
N THR A 236 -5.83 -3.61 -14.92
CA THR A 236 -6.01 -2.69 -13.79
C THR A 236 -4.99 -1.55 -13.81
N ALA A 237 -3.75 -1.80 -14.27
CA ALA A 237 -2.77 -0.74 -14.49
C ALA A 237 -3.27 0.29 -15.53
N GLU A 238 -3.89 -0.16 -16.63
CA GLU A 238 -4.52 0.71 -17.63
C GLU A 238 -5.70 1.50 -17.04
N GLU A 239 -6.54 0.86 -16.21
CA GLU A 239 -7.61 1.56 -15.48
C GLU A 239 -7.05 2.68 -14.59
N MET A 240 -5.98 2.41 -13.84
CA MET A 240 -5.31 3.40 -12.99
C MET A 240 -4.77 4.57 -13.81
N MET A 241 -4.09 4.29 -14.93
CA MET A 241 -3.54 5.32 -15.83
C MET A 241 -4.64 6.20 -16.41
N SER A 242 -5.77 5.62 -16.81
CA SER A 242 -6.93 6.36 -17.31
C SER A 242 -7.52 7.32 -16.26
N ILE A 243 -7.45 6.99 -14.96
CA ILE A 243 -7.96 7.85 -13.88
C ILE A 243 -7.11 9.12 -13.74
N VAL A 244 -5.82 9.04 -14.04
CA VAL A 244 -4.83 10.11 -13.88
C VAL A 244 -4.42 10.75 -15.22
N ASP A 245 -5.25 10.64 -16.26
CA ASP A 245 -5.02 11.22 -17.58
C ASP A 245 -3.64 10.86 -18.17
N ASP A 246 -3.23 9.59 -18.01
CA ASP A 246 -1.94 9.01 -18.44
C ASP A 246 -0.68 9.63 -17.81
N ASP A 247 -0.81 10.45 -16.77
CA ASP A 247 0.35 10.89 -16.00
C ASP A 247 0.71 9.87 -14.92
N TYR A 248 1.60 8.94 -15.25
CA TYR A 248 2.03 7.87 -14.34
C TYR A 248 2.55 8.36 -12.99
N ARG A 249 3.02 9.62 -12.92
CA ARG A 249 3.51 10.21 -11.66
C ARG A 249 2.41 10.39 -10.63
N HIS A 250 1.15 10.47 -11.07
CA HIS A 250 -0.02 10.52 -10.19
C HIS A 250 -0.53 9.15 -9.73
N VAL A 251 0.04 8.05 -10.24
CA VAL A 251 -0.07 6.73 -9.62
C VAL A 251 1.05 6.61 -8.62
N ILE A 252 0.73 6.41 -7.35
CA ILE A 252 1.69 6.39 -6.24
C ILE A 252 1.89 4.94 -5.79
N PRO A 253 3.01 4.31 -6.20
CA PRO A 253 3.33 2.97 -5.75
C PRO A 253 3.86 2.98 -4.32
N MET A 254 3.56 1.91 -3.56
CA MET A 254 3.96 1.79 -2.15
C MET A 254 5.44 1.46 -1.96
N HIS A 255 6.08 0.91 -2.98
CA HIS A 255 7.47 0.43 -2.95
C HIS A 255 8.39 1.22 -3.90
N GLU A 256 7.99 2.43 -4.31
CA GLU A 256 8.79 3.25 -5.25
C GLU A 256 9.90 4.01 -4.52
N GLU A 257 11.14 3.68 -4.84
CA GLU A 257 12.31 4.36 -4.27
C GLU A 257 12.46 5.80 -4.79
N LYS A 258 12.01 6.06 -6.04
CA LYS A 258 12.29 7.32 -6.76
C LYS A 258 11.20 8.37 -6.63
N LEU A 259 10.23 8.21 -5.73
CA LEU A 259 9.20 9.24 -5.49
C LEU A 259 9.82 10.63 -5.24
N HIS A 260 10.97 10.68 -4.59
CA HIS A 260 11.69 11.91 -4.28
C HIS A 260 12.25 12.65 -5.51
N GLU A 261 12.32 12.02 -6.66
CA GLU A 261 12.71 12.67 -7.92
C GLU A 261 11.57 13.52 -8.49
N TYR A 262 10.32 13.27 -8.06
CA TYR A 262 9.12 13.93 -8.56
C TYR A 262 8.43 14.81 -7.52
N TYR A 263 8.64 14.54 -6.23
CA TYR A 263 7.93 15.17 -5.13
C TYR A 263 8.88 15.67 -4.03
N PRO A 264 8.54 16.78 -3.33
CA PRO A 264 9.29 17.23 -2.17
C PRO A 264 9.47 16.10 -1.15
N SER A 265 10.66 16.00 -0.56
CA SER A 265 10.96 14.93 0.39
C SER A 265 12.06 15.28 1.35
N LYS A 266 12.10 14.59 2.50
CA LYS A 266 13.22 14.60 3.43
C LYS A 266 13.64 13.18 3.82
N LEU A 267 14.85 13.05 4.35
CA LEU A 267 15.29 11.88 5.10
C LEU A 267 15.11 12.13 6.59
N THR A 268 14.54 11.16 7.30
CA THR A 268 14.50 11.17 8.77
C THR A 268 15.90 10.95 9.35
N ALA A 269 16.07 11.17 10.64
CA ALA A 269 17.31 10.85 11.33
C ALA A 269 17.69 9.35 11.22
N GLY A 270 16.72 8.47 11.04
CA GLY A 270 16.92 7.03 10.80
C GLY A 270 17.22 6.66 9.34
N GLY A 271 17.28 7.65 8.43
CA GLY A 271 17.57 7.43 7.01
C GLY A 271 16.38 6.94 6.18
N LEU A 272 15.17 6.91 6.75
CA LEU A 272 13.93 6.62 6.04
C LEU A 272 13.41 7.88 5.33
N ARG A 273 12.65 7.71 4.26
CA ARG A 273 12.16 8.82 3.44
C ARG A 273 10.70 9.17 3.74
N ILE A 274 10.45 10.45 3.85
CA ILE A 274 9.11 11.03 3.88
C ILE A 274 8.94 11.83 2.59
N VAL A 275 7.90 11.54 1.82
CA VAL A 275 7.61 12.20 0.54
C VAL A 275 6.25 12.89 0.62
N GLU A 276 6.20 14.17 0.30
CA GLU A 276 4.99 15.00 0.29
C GLU A 276 4.39 15.02 -1.12
N ILE A 277 3.33 14.23 -1.34
CA ILE A 277 2.68 14.10 -2.65
C ILE A 277 1.73 15.26 -2.91
N ALA A 278 0.99 15.68 -1.89
CA ALA A 278 0.08 16.81 -1.95
C ALA A 278 0.03 17.51 -0.60
N LEU A 279 -0.18 18.82 -0.62
CA LEU A 279 -0.34 19.62 0.60
C LEU A 279 -1.61 20.47 0.48
N ALA A 280 -2.52 20.36 1.45
CA ALA A 280 -3.68 21.22 1.61
C ALA A 280 -3.23 22.62 2.02
N ALA A 281 -4.04 23.63 1.70
CA ALA A 281 -3.66 25.03 1.97
C ALA A 281 -3.55 25.37 3.46
N GLU A 282 -4.27 24.61 4.29
CA GLU A 282 -4.31 24.73 5.75
C GLU A 282 -3.21 23.97 6.48
N ASP A 283 -2.52 23.06 5.81
CA ASP A 283 -1.45 22.27 6.40
C ASP A 283 -0.06 22.88 6.13
N GLU A 284 0.88 22.60 7.02
CA GLU A 284 2.28 22.97 6.87
C GLU A 284 3.06 21.83 6.21
N SER A 285 4.01 22.18 5.34
CA SER A 285 4.95 21.20 4.77
C SER A 285 5.74 20.49 5.88
N ARG A 286 5.96 19.19 5.69
CA ARG A 286 6.71 18.33 6.62
C ARG A 286 8.05 17.86 6.04
N VAL A 287 8.44 18.36 4.89
CA VAL A 287 9.67 18.00 4.16
C VAL A 287 10.57 19.19 3.90
#